data_83fbb91a947a03f95c3a4ffee3f3ce62
#
_entry.id   83fbb91a947a03f95c3a4ffee3f3ce62
#
_cell.length_a   1.000
_cell.length_b   1.000
_cell.length_c   1.000
_cell.angle_alpha   90.00
_cell.angle_beta   90.00
_cell.angle_gamma   90.00
#
_symmetry.space_group_name_H-M   'P 1'
#
loop_
_entity.id
_entity.type
_entity.pdbx_description
1 polymer ?
#
loop_
_entity_poly.entity_id
_entity_poly.type
_entity_poly.pdbx_seq_one_letter_code
_entity_poly.pdbx_strand_id
1 'polypeptide(L)'
;MTNLFKLLCIVVLISLLALPITACMEGSMILILTVDTPQDKATVSVPTVTVSGTVTKTAEVKVNDVVVPSKGNKFSTEIKLTEGSNVIIVVAKSGKDMETKTVTITYNPSKQPTG
;
A
#
# COMPACT_ATOMS: atom_id res chain seq x y z
N MET A 1 -46.36 -19.36 31.29
CA MET A 1 -46.50 -19.37 29.84
C MET A 1 -46.03 -18.11 29.20
N THR A 2 -46.51 -16.98 29.66
CA THR A 2 -46.08 -15.69 29.13
C THR A 2 -44.60 -15.43 29.31
N ASN A 3 -44.01 -16.00 30.31
CA ASN A 3 -42.60 -15.82 30.57
C ASN A 3 -41.71 -16.46 29.51
N LEU A 4 -42.17 -17.49 28.87
CA LEU A 4 -41.44 -18.16 27.87
C LEU A 4 -41.26 -17.29 26.64
N PHE A 5 -42.29 -16.57 26.27
CA PHE A 5 -42.20 -15.63 25.17
C PHE A 5 -41.25 -14.47 25.44
N LYS A 6 -41.24 -14.02 26.67
CA LYS A 6 -40.36 -12.98 27.09
C LYS A 6 -38.90 -13.40 27.01
N LEU A 7 -38.64 -14.62 27.40
CA LEU A 7 -37.30 -15.19 27.29
C LEU A 7 -36.86 -15.31 25.86
N LEU A 8 -37.77 -15.75 25.02
CA LEU A 8 -37.48 -15.86 23.61
C LEU A 8 -37.14 -14.54 22.99
N CYS A 9 -37.88 -13.50 23.31
CA CYS A 9 -37.61 -12.16 22.82
C CYS A 9 -36.26 -11.66 23.28
N ILE A 10 -35.90 -11.94 24.50
CA ILE A 10 -34.59 -11.53 25.03
C ILE A 10 -33.47 -12.20 24.29
N VAL A 11 -33.60 -13.48 24.00
CA VAL A 11 -32.59 -14.21 23.27
C VAL A 11 -32.42 -13.65 21.86
N VAL A 12 -33.53 -13.35 21.21
CA VAL A 12 -33.49 -12.75 19.88
C VAL A 12 -32.82 -11.39 19.91
N LEU A 13 -33.09 -10.61 20.92
CA LEU A 13 -32.48 -9.29 21.07
C LEU A 13 -30.95 -9.40 21.25
N ILE A 14 -30.51 -10.36 22.02
CA ILE A 14 -29.10 -10.58 22.24
C ILE A 14 -28.42 -10.98 20.92
N SER A 15 -29.08 -11.81 20.16
CA SER A 15 -28.59 -12.21 18.84
C SER A 15 -28.43 -11.02 17.92
N LEU A 16 -29.38 -10.13 17.93
CA LEU A 16 -29.36 -8.93 17.10
C LEU A 16 -28.25 -7.98 17.50
N LEU A 17 -27.93 -7.92 18.78
CA LEU A 17 -26.86 -7.06 19.26
C LEU A 17 -25.49 -7.49 18.77
N ALA A 18 -25.30 -8.74 18.46
CA ALA A 18 -24.03 -9.21 17.94
C ALA A 18 -23.78 -8.74 16.50
N LEU A 19 -24.81 -8.56 15.72
CA LEU A 19 -24.69 -8.17 14.33
C LEU A 19 -24.05 -6.80 14.13
N PRO A 20 -24.45 -5.77 14.86
CA PRO A 20 -23.81 -4.45 14.68
C PRO A 20 -22.32 -4.45 14.96
N ILE A 21 -21.88 -5.27 15.87
CA ILE A 21 -20.46 -5.38 16.19
C ILE A 21 -19.68 -5.90 14.99
N THR A 22 -20.20 -6.89 14.31
CA THR A 22 -19.56 -7.46 13.13
C THR A 22 -19.47 -6.43 12.01
N ALA A 23 -20.52 -5.67 11.79
CA ALA A 23 -20.55 -4.65 10.75
C ALA A 23 -19.54 -3.55 11.00
N CYS A 24 -19.32 -3.16 12.23
CA CYS A 24 -18.35 -2.12 12.57
C CYS A 24 -16.92 -2.52 12.26
N MET A 25 -16.62 -3.78 12.26
CA MET A 25 -15.26 -4.25 12.01
C MET A 25 -14.88 -4.27 10.53
N GLU A 26 -15.84 -4.25 9.65
CA GLU A 26 -15.61 -4.36 8.22
C GLU A 26 -15.06 -3.09 7.57
N GLY A 27 -15.22 -1.95 8.20
CA GLY A 27 -14.82 -0.67 7.64
C GLY A 27 -13.42 -0.20 7.98
N SER A 28 -12.61 -1.04 8.62
CA SER A 28 -11.36 -0.60 9.24
C SER A 28 -10.12 -0.94 8.44
N MET A 29 -10.21 -1.10 7.15
CA MET A 29 -9.04 -1.45 6.35
C MET A 29 -8.10 -0.25 6.23
N ILE A 30 -6.88 -0.42 6.70
CA ILE A 30 -5.86 0.62 6.70
C ILE A 30 -5.08 0.54 5.40
N LEU A 31 -4.79 1.69 4.80
CA LEU A 31 -3.92 1.75 3.64
C LEU A 31 -2.47 1.70 4.11
N ILE A 32 -1.76 0.66 3.70
CA ILE A 32 -0.34 0.52 3.93
C ILE A 32 0.35 0.38 2.59
N LEU A 33 1.33 1.23 2.36
CA LEU A 33 2.15 1.21 1.16
C LEU A 33 3.50 0.58 1.50
N THR A 34 3.87 -0.45 0.76
CA THR A 34 5.17 -1.09 0.90
C THR A 34 5.91 -0.99 -0.42
N VAL A 35 7.15 -0.54 -0.38
CA VAL A 35 8.03 -0.51 -1.55
C VAL A 35 9.01 -1.67 -1.42
N ASP A 36 8.90 -2.64 -2.32
CA ASP A 36 9.74 -3.82 -2.28
C ASP A 36 11.11 -3.56 -2.91
N THR A 37 11.12 -2.87 -4.04
CA THR A 37 12.34 -2.46 -4.72
C THR A 37 12.18 -1.06 -5.25
N PRO A 38 13.25 -0.30 -5.36
CA PRO A 38 14.59 -0.55 -4.83
C PRO A 38 14.63 -0.33 -3.32
N GLN A 39 15.68 -0.80 -2.69
CA GLN A 39 15.86 -0.51 -1.27
C GLN A 39 16.42 0.89 -1.09
N ASP A 40 16.02 1.53 -0.02
CA ASP A 40 16.51 2.86 0.30
C ASP A 40 18.03 2.85 0.47
N LYS A 41 18.66 3.89 -0.04
CA LYS A 41 20.13 4.08 0.02
C LYS A 41 20.93 3.07 -0.81
N ALA A 42 20.28 2.37 -1.71
CA ALA A 42 20.98 1.46 -2.63
C ALA A 42 21.80 2.25 -3.66
N THR A 43 22.86 1.64 -4.11
CA THR A 43 23.69 2.16 -5.19
C THR A 43 23.59 1.22 -6.38
N VAL A 44 23.32 1.77 -7.54
CA VAL A 44 23.16 0.99 -8.77
C VAL A 44 24.13 1.52 -9.83
N SER A 45 24.48 0.63 -10.76
CA SER A 45 25.41 0.96 -11.83
C SER A 45 24.75 1.11 -13.20
N VAL A 46 23.44 0.93 -13.24
CA VAL A 46 22.66 1.06 -14.48
C VAL A 46 21.75 2.29 -14.36
N PRO A 47 21.39 2.91 -15.50
CA PRO A 47 20.65 4.19 -15.47
C PRO A 47 19.15 4.03 -15.25
N THR A 48 18.66 2.84 -15.02
CA THR A 48 17.24 2.61 -14.74
C THR A 48 17.07 1.74 -13.51
N VAL A 49 15.94 1.91 -12.84
CA VAL A 49 15.58 1.10 -11.68
C VAL A 49 14.09 0.78 -11.75
N THR A 50 13.74 -0.45 -11.38
CA THR A 50 12.34 -0.83 -11.27
C THR A 50 11.85 -0.53 -9.85
N VAL A 51 10.82 0.28 -9.76
CA VAL A 51 10.14 0.57 -8.49
C VAL A 51 8.91 -0.32 -8.42
N SER A 52 8.84 -1.16 -7.43
CA SER A 52 7.71 -2.05 -7.24
C SER A 52 7.34 -2.17 -5.78
N GLY A 53 6.09 -2.50 -5.54
CA GLY A 53 5.61 -2.65 -4.19
C GLY A 53 4.17 -3.10 -4.14
N THR A 54 3.60 -2.99 -2.95
CA THR A 54 2.23 -3.42 -2.69
C THR A 54 1.48 -2.40 -1.87
N VAL A 55 0.15 -2.43 -1.99
CA VAL A 55 -0.77 -1.66 -1.16
C VAL A 55 -1.79 -2.62 -0.57
N THR A 56 -2.30 -2.30 0.61
CA THR A 56 -3.23 -3.19 1.31
C THR A 56 -4.65 -3.11 0.79
N LYS A 57 -4.98 -2.07 0.03
CA LYS A 57 -6.29 -1.93 -0.60
C LYS A 57 -6.15 -1.17 -1.90
N THR A 58 -7.19 -1.17 -2.71
CA THR A 58 -7.18 -0.47 -3.99
C THR A 58 -6.82 1.01 -3.80
N ALA A 59 -5.77 1.45 -4.46
CA ALA A 59 -5.27 2.80 -4.33
C ALA A 59 -4.68 3.27 -5.65
N GLU A 60 -4.70 4.58 -5.85
CA GLU A 60 -3.95 5.18 -6.93
C GLU A 60 -2.50 5.36 -6.47
N VAL A 61 -1.57 4.84 -7.23
CA VAL A 61 -0.15 4.92 -6.91
C VAL A 61 0.53 5.86 -7.89
N LYS A 62 1.30 6.79 -7.36
CA LYS A 62 2.13 7.69 -8.15
C LYS A 62 3.57 7.54 -7.75
N VAL A 63 4.44 7.49 -8.72
CA VAL A 63 5.88 7.50 -8.51
C VAL A 63 6.43 8.76 -9.17
N ASN A 64 7.00 9.64 -8.38
CA ASN A 64 7.46 10.96 -8.83
C ASN A 64 6.38 11.70 -9.63
N ASP A 65 5.16 11.72 -9.08
CA ASP A 65 3.96 12.37 -9.65
C ASP A 65 3.42 11.73 -10.93
N VAL A 66 3.96 10.60 -11.34
CA VAL A 66 3.47 9.86 -12.51
C VAL A 66 2.60 8.71 -12.03
N VAL A 67 1.38 8.62 -12.53
CA VAL A 67 0.46 7.55 -12.18
C VAL A 67 1.00 6.23 -12.69
N VAL A 68 1.05 5.25 -11.79
CA VAL A 68 1.54 3.91 -12.10
C VAL A 68 0.36 2.96 -12.12
N PRO A 69 0.16 2.20 -13.20
CA PRO A 69 -0.91 1.22 -13.21
C PRO A 69 -0.65 0.15 -12.15
N SER A 70 -1.69 -0.16 -11.39
CA SER A 70 -1.62 -1.22 -10.40
C SER A 70 -2.44 -2.41 -10.88
N LYS A 71 -1.93 -3.59 -10.62
CA LYS A 71 -2.62 -4.83 -10.95
C LYS A 71 -2.88 -5.58 -9.64
N GLY A 72 -4.14 -5.65 -9.26
CA GLY A 72 -4.49 -6.11 -7.93
C GLY A 72 -3.95 -5.10 -6.92
N ASN A 73 -3.24 -5.59 -5.94
CA ASN A 73 -2.63 -4.73 -4.92
C ASN A 73 -1.13 -4.51 -5.15
N LYS A 74 -0.67 -4.76 -6.37
CA LYS A 74 0.74 -4.62 -6.72
C LYS A 74 0.93 -3.55 -7.78
N PHE A 75 2.04 -2.84 -7.68
CA PHE A 75 2.42 -1.85 -8.67
C PHE A 75 3.88 -2.04 -9.07
N SER A 76 4.22 -1.63 -10.27
CA SER A 76 5.58 -1.70 -10.78
C SER A 76 5.76 -0.67 -11.89
N THR A 77 6.88 0.03 -11.87
CA THR A 77 7.25 0.96 -12.93
C THR A 77 8.75 1.08 -13.02
N GLU A 78 9.24 1.52 -14.16
CA GLU A 78 10.66 1.75 -14.38
C GLU A 78 10.95 3.24 -14.35
N ILE A 79 12.00 3.63 -13.64
CA ILE A 79 12.41 5.01 -13.47
C ILE A 79 13.80 5.19 -14.05
N LYS A 80 14.00 6.26 -14.80
CA LYS A 80 15.32 6.65 -15.28
C LYS A 80 16.03 7.44 -14.21
N LEU A 81 17.31 7.13 -14.03
CA LEU A 81 18.14 7.76 -13.02
C LEU A 81 19.14 8.71 -13.68
N THR A 82 19.49 9.76 -12.94
CA THR A 82 20.60 10.63 -13.29
C THR A 82 21.79 10.27 -12.41
N GLU A 83 22.98 10.55 -12.87
CA GLU A 83 24.17 10.25 -12.11
C GLU A 83 24.15 10.98 -10.77
N GLY A 84 24.48 10.25 -9.71
CA GLY A 84 24.41 10.78 -8.35
C GLY A 84 23.18 10.33 -7.63
N SER A 85 22.73 11.14 -6.69
CA SER A 85 21.60 10.82 -5.82
C SER A 85 20.26 11.08 -6.52
N ASN A 86 19.36 10.13 -6.44
CA ASN A 86 18.00 10.23 -7.01
C ASN A 86 16.99 9.97 -5.89
N VAL A 87 16.06 10.88 -5.73
CA VAL A 87 14.99 10.73 -4.75
C VAL A 87 13.73 10.23 -5.47
N ILE A 88 13.19 9.11 -5.04
CA ILE A 88 11.99 8.52 -5.61
C ILE A 88 10.90 8.62 -4.56
N ILE A 89 9.83 9.30 -4.87
CA ILE A 89 8.70 9.49 -3.97
C ILE A 89 7.53 8.67 -4.48
N VAL A 90 7.07 7.73 -3.66
CA VAL A 90 5.94 6.86 -3.99
C VAL A 90 4.77 7.27 -3.11
N VAL A 91 3.66 7.59 -3.72
CA VAL A 91 2.45 8.01 -3.02
C VAL A 91 1.32 7.07 -3.40
N ALA A 92 0.64 6.53 -2.40
CA ALA A 92 -0.56 5.74 -2.59
C ALA A 92 -1.73 6.50 -1.98
N LYS A 93 -2.82 6.63 -2.72
CA LYS A 93 -4.00 7.35 -2.26
C LYS A 93 -5.24 6.51 -2.49
N SER A 94 -6.04 6.35 -1.45
CA SER A 94 -7.30 5.62 -1.50
C SER A 94 -8.35 6.40 -0.70
N GLY A 95 -9.22 7.11 -1.41
CA GLY A 95 -10.21 7.96 -0.76
C GLY A 95 -9.54 9.03 0.09
N LYS A 96 -9.76 8.97 1.38
CA LYS A 96 -9.16 9.92 2.34
C LYS A 96 -7.78 9.50 2.80
N ASP A 97 -7.41 8.26 2.57
CA ASP A 97 -6.14 7.72 3.04
C ASP A 97 -5.03 8.02 2.06
N MET A 98 -3.88 8.38 2.57
CA MET A 98 -2.71 8.64 1.75
C MET A 98 -1.47 8.17 2.49
N GLU A 99 -0.63 7.44 1.78
CA GLU A 99 0.66 6.99 2.30
C GLU A 99 1.76 7.42 1.35
N THR A 100 2.88 7.81 1.91
CA THR A 100 4.04 8.25 1.14
C THR A 100 5.28 7.51 1.60
N LYS A 101 6.05 7.02 0.65
CA LYS A 101 7.36 6.43 0.91
C LYS A 101 8.40 7.12 0.04
N THR A 102 9.55 7.37 0.62
CA THR A 102 10.67 8.00 -0.08
C THR A 102 11.85 7.04 -0.10
N VAL A 103 12.41 6.85 -1.28
CA VAL A 103 13.58 5.99 -1.48
C VAL A 103 14.65 6.81 -2.19
N THR A 104 15.85 6.77 -1.67
CA THR A 104 17.00 7.45 -2.27
C THR A 104 17.93 6.41 -2.89
N ILE A 105 18.22 6.58 -4.18
CA ILE A 105 19.06 5.67 -4.94
C ILE A 105 20.22 6.47 -5.53
N THR A 106 21.41 5.93 -5.41
CA THR A 106 22.58 6.52 -6.04
C THR A 106 22.90 5.75 -7.32
N TYR A 107 22.97 6.48 -8.44
CA TYR A 107 23.43 5.91 -9.69
C TYR A 107 24.88 6.25 -9.87
N ASN A 108 25.70 5.23 -9.95
CA ASN A 108 27.14 5.38 -10.12
C ASN A 108 27.62 4.50 -11.27
N PRO A 109 27.74 5.05 -12.49
CA PRO A 109 28.14 4.25 -13.64
C PRO A 109 29.55 3.70 -13.54
N SER A 110 30.40 4.30 -12.73
CA SER A 110 31.79 3.84 -12.59
C SER A 110 31.90 2.49 -11.87
N LYS A 111 30.83 2.05 -11.20
CA LYS A 111 30.79 0.72 -10.57
C LYS A 111 30.30 -0.37 -11.49
N GLN A 112 29.96 -0.04 -12.72
CA GLN A 112 29.46 -1.02 -13.66
C GLN A 112 30.59 -2.00 -14.03
N PRO A 113 30.33 -3.31 -13.93
CA PRO A 113 31.36 -4.27 -14.31
C PRO A 113 31.65 -4.14 -15.80
N THR A 114 32.90 -3.93 -16.09
CA THR A 114 33.38 -3.92 -17.46
C THR A 114 33.67 -5.37 -17.85
N GLY A 115 32.74 -5.91 -18.55
CA GLY A 115 32.87 -7.31 -18.87
C GLY A 115 33.30 -7.62 -20.17
#